data_68c27df9a001c6231a731b3eb31d6e66
#
_entry.id   68c27df9a001c6231a731b3eb31d6e66
#
_cell.length_a   1.000
_cell.length_b   1.000
_cell.length_c   1.000
_cell.angle_alpha   90.00
_cell.angle_beta   90.00
_cell.angle_gamma   90.00
#
_symmetry.space_group_name_H-M   'P 1'
#
loop_
_entity.id
_entity.type
_entity.pdbx_description
1 polymer ?
#
loop_
_entity_poly.entity_id
_entity_poly.type
_entity_poly.pdbx_seq_one_letter_code
_entity_poly.pdbx_strand_id
1 'polypeptide(L)'
;MNDRVIRILLDSFFKILIPGLQYTIPLTIITFAIGLLIAIAVAIVRVYKIKVIDQIVRFYVWVFRGTPLLVQLFIIFYGLPNIGIQLSAWVAAIITFSLNVGAYCSETLRGAILSVDKTQKEAALSIGMTNNQAMFYVILPQAFKNAISPLFNSLIALVKDTSLAANITVVEMFMAAQRIAANTYEPFELYCEVAVIYLIFCTALTYLQKYCEERLSRRG
;
A
#
# COMPACT_ATOMS: atom_id res chain seq x y z
N MET A 1 11.15 11.27 34.05
CA MET A 1 10.51 12.01 32.95
C MET A 1 9.96 13.30 33.55
N ASN A 2 10.25 14.46 32.95
CA ASN A 2 9.88 15.76 33.52
C ASN A 2 8.35 15.93 33.43
N ASP A 3 7.66 16.44 34.48
CA ASP A 3 6.20 16.66 34.47
C ASP A 3 5.69 17.48 33.29
N ARG A 4 6.54 18.36 32.75
CA ARG A 4 6.28 19.10 31.51
C ARG A 4 6.12 18.17 30.31
N VAL A 5 7.02 17.17 30.14
CA VAL A 5 7.00 16.23 29.01
C VAL A 5 5.77 15.35 29.09
N ILE A 6 5.41 14.87 30.29
CA ILE A 6 4.18 14.07 30.46
C ILE A 6 2.95 14.84 30.03
N ARG A 7 2.82 16.11 30.40
CA ARG A 7 1.69 16.95 29.99
C ARG A 7 1.66 17.18 28.47
N ILE A 8 2.84 17.39 27.85
CA ILE A 8 2.92 17.54 26.39
C ILE A 8 2.43 16.26 25.71
N LEU A 9 2.88 15.08 26.12
CA LEU A 9 2.47 13.81 25.54
C LEU A 9 0.96 13.54 25.70
N LEU A 10 0.39 13.82 26.87
CA LEU A 10 -1.05 13.65 27.09
C LEU A 10 -1.90 14.60 26.23
N ASP A 11 -1.42 15.84 26.00
CA ASP A 11 -2.09 16.83 25.17
C ASP A 11 -1.90 16.55 23.67
N SER A 12 -0.74 16.03 23.27
CA SER A 12 -0.41 15.74 21.86
C SER A 12 -1.06 14.46 21.33
N PHE A 13 -1.31 13.48 22.20
CA PHE A 13 -1.82 12.16 21.76
C PHE A 13 -3.05 12.27 20.86
N PHE A 14 -4.08 12.97 21.27
CA PHE A 14 -5.28 13.15 20.44
C PHE A 14 -5.04 14.09 19.26
N LYS A 15 -4.14 15.06 19.39
CA LYS A 15 -3.78 15.98 18.30
C LYS A 15 -3.01 15.26 17.17
N ILE A 16 -2.38 14.13 17.46
CA ILE A 16 -1.71 13.27 16.48
C ILE A 16 -2.67 12.18 16.00
N LEU A 17 -3.44 11.56 16.90
CA LEU A 17 -4.35 10.47 16.58
C LEU A 17 -5.47 10.90 15.63
N ILE A 18 -6.07 12.08 15.85
CA ILE A 18 -7.18 12.59 15.02
C ILE A 18 -6.76 12.76 13.55
N PRO A 19 -5.65 13.46 13.21
CA PRO A 19 -5.12 13.46 11.85
C PRO A 19 -4.82 12.06 11.30
N GLY A 20 -4.39 11.12 12.15
CA GLY A 20 -4.23 9.72 11.78
C GLY A 20 -5.53 9.11 11.24
N LEU A 21 -6.63 9.30 11.95
CA LEU A 21 -7.94 8.79 11.56
C LEU A 21 -8.54 9.55 10.36
N GLN A 22 -8.31 10.87 10.27
CA GLN A 22 -8.92 11.74 9.25
C GLN A 22 -8.14 11.77 7.93
N TYR A 23 -6.82 11.55 7.95
CA TYR A 23 -5.97 11.67 6.76
C TYR A 23 -5.17 10.40 6.49
N THR A 24 -4.43 9.84 7.47
CA THR A 24 -3.60 8.64 7.26
C THR A 24 -4.45 7.44 6.83
N ILE A 25 -5.53 7.14 7.56
CA ILE A 25 -6.40 5.99 7.24
C ILE A 25 -7.13 6.17 5.91
N PRO A 26 -7.82 7.30 5.63
CA PRO A 26 -8.46 7.50 4.33
C PRO A 26 -7.47 7.48 3.16
N LEU A 27 -6.30 8.12 3.31
CA LEU A 27 -5.25 8.08 2.28
C LEU A 27 -4.83 6.63 1.99
N THR A 28 -4.58 5.85 3.02
CA THR A 28 -4.22 4.43 2.90
C THR A 28 -5.31 3.64 2.16
N ILE A 29 -6.57 3.76 2.58
CA ILE A 29 -7.69 2.98 2.00
C ILE A 29 -7.89 3.36 0.53
N ILE A 30 -7.94 4.65 0.21
CA ILE A 30 -8.16 5.14 -1.15
C ILE A 30 -7.02 4.69 -2.07
N THR A 31 -5.77 4.92 -1.64
CA THR A 31 -4.60 4.60 -2.48
C THR A 31 -4.39 3.10 -2.62
N PHE A 32 -4.68 2.32 -1.59
CA PHE A 32 -4.63 0.85 -1.68
C PHE A 32 -5.70 0.30 -2.61
N ALA A 33 -6.94 0.79 -2.53
CA ALA A 33 -8.03 0.35 -3.39
C ALA A 33 -7.73 0.65 -4.87
N ILE A 34 -7.32 1.89 -5.20
CA ILE A 34 -6.94 2.27 -6.56
C ILE A 34 -5.73 1.47 -7.02
N GLY A 35 -4.70 1.36 -6.17
CA GLY A 35 -3.49 0.60 -6.46
C GLY A 35 -3.77 -0.88 -6.71
N LEU A 36 -4.69 -1.49 -5.96
CA LEU A 36 -5.08 -2.88 -6.16
C LEU A 36 -5.80 -3.08 -7.51
N LEU A 37 -6.66 -2.14 -7.93
CA LEU A 37 -7.29 -2.18 -9.25
C LEU A 37 -6.23 -2.10 -10.37
N ILE A 38 -5.25 -1.19 -10.24
CA ILE A 38 -4.11 -1.11 -11.17
C ILE A 38 -3.32 -2.44 -11.16
N ALA A 39 -3.04 -2.98 -9.97
CA ALA A 39 -2.29 -4.22 -9.83
C ALA A 39 -2.97 -5.40 -10.51
N ILE A 40 -4.29 -5.54 -10.39
CA ILE A 40 -5.08 -6.57 -11.06
C ILE A 40 -4.98 -6.42 -12.58
N ALA A 41 -5.19 -5.21 -13.10
CA ALA A 41 -5.09 -4.93 -14.53
C ALA A 41 -3.68 -5.28 -15.09
N VAL A 42 -2.62 -4.83 -14.40
CA VAL A 42 -1.23 -5.12 -14.76
C VAL A 42 -0.94 -6.63 -14.67
N ALA A 43 -1.39 -7.31 -13.61
CA ALA A 43 -1.17 -8.75 -13.45
C ALA A 43 -1.85 -9.56 -14.57
N ILE A 44 -3.07 -9.19 -14.97
CA ILE A 44 -3.78 -9.81 -16.10
C ILE A 44 -2.97 -9.68 -17.39
N VAL A 45 -2.55 -8.45 -17.73
CA VAL A 45 -1.73 -8.19 -18.93
C VAL A 45 -0.46 -9.05 -18.93
N ARG A 46 0.21 -9.15 -17.78
CA ARG A 46 1.46 -9.91 -17.61
C ARG A 46 1.28 -11.42 -17.70
N VAL A 47 0.17 -11.94 -17.16
CA VAL A 47 -0.16 -13.39 -17.20
C VAL A 47 -0.55 -13.81 -18.62
N TYR A 48 -1.36 -13.02 -19.30
CA TYR A 48 -1.80 -13.32 -20.68
C TYR A 48 -0.79 -12.89 -21.76
N LYS A 49 0.31 -12.20 -21.38
CA LYS A 49 1.40 -11.77 -22.29
C LYS A 49 0.87 -10.99 -23.51
N ILE A 50 0.00 -10.01 -23.28
CA ILE A 50 -0.57 -9.15 -24.33
C ILE A 50 0.56 -8.28 -24.91
N LYS A 51 1.11 -8.67 -26.09
CA LYS A 51 2.43 -8.29 -26.63
C LYS A 51 2.86 -6.83 -26.41
N VAL A 52 2.11 -5.85 -26.90
CA VAL A 52 2.50 -4.43 -26.82
C VAL A 52 2.29 -3.87 -25.41
N ILE A 53 1.15 -4.20 -24.81
CA ILE A 53 0.78 -3.69 -23.48
C ILE A 53 1.69 -4.29 -22.40
N ASP A 54 2.12 -5.56 -22.54
CA ASP A 54 3.05 -6.20 -21.60
C ASP A 54 4.38 -5.45 -21.50
N GLN A 55 4.89 -4.90 -22.60
CA GLN A 55 6.14 -4.11 -22.56
C GLN A 55 5.94 -2.80 -21.79
N ILE A 56 4.83 -2.11 -22.01
CA ILE A 56 4.50 -0.85 -21.32
C ILE A 56 4.34 -1.08 -19.82
N VAL A 57 3.59 -2.10 -19.42
CA VAL A 57 3.39 -2.39 -17.98
C VAL A 57 4.67 -2.89 -17.32
N ARG A 58 5.56 -3.60 -18.02
CA ARG A 58 6.88 -3.96 -17.50
C ARG A 58 7.73 -2.74 -17.24
N PHE A 59 7.73 -1.76 -18.16
CA PHE A 59 8.45 -0.51 -17.98
C PHE A 59 7.89 0.26 -16.77
N TYR A 60 6.56 0.37 -16.66
CA TYR A 60 5.91 0.96 -15.50
C TYR A 60 6.34 0.29 -14.18
N VAL A 61 6.23 -1.04 -14.09
CA VAL A 61 6.62 -1.80 -12.90
C VAL A 61 8.10 -1.62 -12.59
N TRP A 62 8.97 -1.63 -13.61
CA TRP A 62 10.41 -1.41 -13.46
C TRP A 62 10.72 -0.04 -12.89
N VAL A 63 10.09 1.04 -13.40
CA VAL A 63 10.30 2.41 -12.91
C VAL A 63 9.85 2.55 -11.45
N PHE A 64 8.61 2.15 -11.15
CA PHE A 64 8.03 2.36 -9.82
C PHE A 64 8.64 1.48 -8.74
N ARG A 65 9.15 0.31 -9.07
CA ARG A 65 9.87 -0.55 -8.12
C ARG A 65 11.37 -0.25 -8.05
N GLY A 66 11.92 0.41 -9.05
CA GLY A 66 13.34 0.75 -9.14
C GLY A 66 13.68 2.14 -8.60
N THR A 67 12.69 2.95 -8.22
CA THR A 67 12.91 4.31 -7.70
C THR A 67 12.32 4.49 -6.31
N PRO A 68 12.91 5.36 -5.44
CA PRO A 68 12.35 5.63 -4.11
C PRO A 68 10.98 6.30 -4.17
N LEU A 69 10.05 5.86 -3.33
CA LEU A 69 8.68 6.41 -3.27
C LEU A 69 8.66 7.93 -3.01
N LEU A 70 9.55 8.44 -2.14
CA LEU A 70 9.66 9.88 -1.87
C LEU A 70 10.05 10.66 -3.14
N VAL A 71 10.95 10.11 -3.95
CA VAL A 71 11.37 10.74 -5.22
C VAL A 71 10.21 10.78 -6.20
N GLN A 72 9.43 9.69 -6.31
CA GLN A 72 8.22 9.64 -7.13
C GLN A 72 7.22 10.72 -6.69
N LEU A 73 7.03 10.88 -5.38
CA LEU A 73 6.14 11.89 -4.80
C LEU A 73 6.58 13.31 -5.16
N PHE A 74 7.88 13.59 -5.09
CA PHE A 74 8.43 14.89 -5.44
C PHE A 74 8.36 15.18 -6.94
N ILE A 75 8.57 14.20 -7.79
CA ILE A 75 8.41 14.35 -9.25
C ILE A 75 6.96 14.73 -9.58
N ILE A 76 5.98 14.06 -8.96
CA ILE A 76 4.57 14.35 -9.23
C ILE A 76 4.16 15.69 -8.65
N PHE A 77 4.57 16.03 -7.42
CA PHE A 77 4.12 17.25 -6.77
C PHE A 77 4.86 18.51 -7.24
N TYR A 78 6.18 18.45 -7.35
CA TYR A 78 7.02 19.61 -7.74
C TYR A 78 7.40 19.61 -9.22
N GLY A 79 7.40 18.45 -9.89
CA GLY A 79 7.80 18.33 -11.29
C GLY A 79 6.69 18.66 -12.28
N LEU A 80 5.47 18.17 -12.07
CA LEU A 80 4.33 18.40 -12.97
C LEU A 80 3.95 19.88 -13.16
N PRO A 81 4.07 20.76 -12.16
CA PRO A 81 3.83 22.20 -12.37
C PRO A 81 4.70 22.82 -13.47
N ASN A 82 5.92 22.32 -13.72
CA ASN A 82 6.79 22.81 -14.78
C ASN A 82 6.23 22.57 -16.21
N ILE A 83 5.29 21.64 -16.33
CA ILE A 83 4.57 21.35 -17.59
C ILE A 83 3.10 21.81 -17.54
N GLY A 84 2.76 22.70 -16.60
CA GLY A 84 1.44 23.33 -16.46
C GLY A 84 0.40 22.52 -15.70
N ILE A 85 0.75 21.35 -15.12
CA ILE A 85 -0.17 20.50 -14.35
C ILE A 85 0.03 20.76 -12.84
N GLN A 86 -0.88 21.52 -12.25
CA GLN A 86 -0.85 21.79 -10.80
C GLN A 86 -1.80 20.84 -10.05
N LEU A 87 -1.27 20.10 -9.11
CA LEU A 87 -2.04 19.17 -8.26
C LEU A 87 -2.01 19.64 -6.81
N SER A 88 -3.12 19.46 -6.10
CA SER A 88 -3.08 19.59 -4.64
C SER A 88 -2.21 18.48 -4.03
N ALA A 89 -1.63 18.75 -2.86
CA ALA A 89 -0.79 17.78 -2.15
C ALA A 89 -1.51 16.43 -1.93
N TRP A 90 -2.81 16.49 -1.60
CA TRP A 90 -3.64 15.31 -1.40
C TRP A 90 -3.78 14.47 -2.68
N VAL A 91 -4.08 15.10 -3.82
CA VAL A 91 -4.21 14.43 -5.11
C VAL A 91 -2.87 13.85 -5.57
N ALA A 92 -1.77 14.60 -5.42
CA ALA A 92 -0.43 14.12 -5.73
C ALA A 92 -0.06 12.89 -4.92
N ALA A 93 -0.37 12.87 -3.61
CA ALA A 93 -0.17 11.71 -2.74
C ALA A 93 -1.00 10.50 -3.22
N ILE A 94 -2.31 10.70 -3.52
CA ILE A 94 -3.17 9.62 -4.00
C ILE A 94 -2.61 9.02 -5.29
N ILE A 95 -2.25 9.83 -6.27
CA ILE A 95 -1.70 9.34 -7.55
C ILE A 95 -0.41 8.55 -7.32
N THR A 96 0.54 9.14 -6.58
CA THR A 96 1.85 8.53 -6.36
C THR A 96 1.74 7.19 -5.64
N PHE A 97 1.03 7.17 -4.52
CA PHE A 97 0.92 5.95 -3.72
C PHE A 97 0.11 4.87 -4.44
N SER A 98 -0.94 5.24 -5.17
CA SER A 98 -1.72 4.28 -5.97
C SER A 98 -0.88 3.63 -7.07
N LEU A 99 -0.07 4.41 -7.78
CA LEU A 99 0.83 3.89 -8.80
C LEU A 99 1.92 3.01 -8.19
N ASN A 100 2.48 3.40 -7.06
CA ASN A 100 3.49 2.61 -6.37
C ASN A 100 2.91 1.28 -5.88
N VAL A 101 1.79 1.30 -5.15
CA VAL A 101 1.07 0.10 -4.69
C VAL A 101 0.69 -0.78 -5.88
N GLY A 102 0.20 -0.19 -6.98
CA GLY A 102 -0.13 -0.91 -8.21
C GLY A 102 1.03 -1.72 -8.77
N ALA A 103 2.21 -1.12 -8.80
CA ALA A 103 3.42 -1.79 -9.28
C ALA A 103 3.85 -2.94 -8.36
N TYR A 104 3.89 -2.73 -7.04
CA TYR A 104 4.29 -3.77 -6.09
C TYR A 104 3.26 -4.89 -5.98
N CYS A 105 1.98 -4.57 -5.82
CA CYS A 105 0.92 -5.57 -5.71
C CYS A 105 0.72 -6.36 -7.02
N SER A 106 1.01 -5.79 -8.19
CA SER A 106 0.94 -6.53 -9.46
C SER A 106 1.92 -7.71 -9.51
N GLU A 107 3.15 -7.51 -9.02
CA GLU A 107 4.14 -8.59 -8.91
C GLU A 107 3.75 -9.61 -7.83
N THR A 108 3.16 -9.14 -6.73
CA THR A 108 2.59 -10.03 -5.70
C THR A 108 1.52 -10.95 -6.28
N LEU A 109 0.55 -10.37 -7.01
CA LEU A 109 -0.52 -11.16 -7.66
C LEU A 109 0.04 -12.11 -8.72
N ARG A 110 0.96 -11.63 -9.56
CA ARG A 110 1.63 -12.49 -10.54
C ARG A 110 2.41 -13.63 -9.88
N GLY A 111 3.14 -13.35 -8.81
CA GLY A 111 3.86 -14.36 -8.03
C GLY A 111 2.92 -15.40 -7.42
N ALA A 112 1.79 -14.97 -6.87
CA ALA A 112 0.77 -15.84 -6.31
C ALA A 112 0.13 -16.78 -7.39
N ILE A 113 -0.12 -16.26 -8.59
CA ILE A 113 -0.61 -17.09 -9.71
C ILE A 113 0.44 -18.13 -10.12
N LEU A 114 1.71 -17.73 -10.19
CA LEU A 114 2.81 -18.63 -10.57
C LEU A 114 3.19 -19.64 -9.48
N SER A 115 2.83 -19.38 -8.23
CA SER A 115 3.09 -20.32 -7.11
C SER A 115 2.13 -21.49 -7.05
N VAL A 116 1.02 -21.45 -7.80
CA VAL A 116 0.11 -22.61 -7.91
C VAL A 116 0.79 -23.69 -8.72
N ASP A 117 0.75 -24.93 -8.20
CA ASP A 117 1.41 -26.05 -8.84
C ASP A 117 0.89 -26.26 -10.27
N LYS A 118 1.80 -26.47 -11.21
CA LYS A 118 1.49 -26.68 -12.62
C LYS A 118 0.61 -27.91 -12.85
N THR A 119 0.75 -28.94 -12.00
CA THR A 119 -0.06 -30.15 -12.04
C THR A 119 -1.55 -29.85 -11.87
N GLN A 120 -1.93 -28.81 -11.13
CA GLN A 120 -3.32 -28.35 -10.99
C GLN A 120 -3.91 -27.92 -12.34
N LYS A 121 -3.11 -27.17 -13.12
CA LYS A 121 -3.52 -26.77 -14.48
C LYS A 121 -3.60 -27.95 -15.42
N GLU A 122 -2.61 -28.85 -15.38
CA GLU A 122 -2.56 -30.04 -16.22
C GLU A 122 -3.73 -30.98 -15.93
N ALA A 123 -4.05 -31.20 -14.66
CA ALA A 123 -5.22 -31.99 -14.24
C ALA A 123 -6.54 -31.37 -14.75
N ALA A 124 -6.70 -30.06 -14.63
CA ALA A 124 -7.88 -29.36 -15.13
C ALA A 124 -8.05 -29.53 -16.66
N LEU A 125 -6.95 -29.40 -17.41
CA LEU A 125 -6.97 -29.62 -18.86
C LEU A 125 -7.28 -31.07 -19.23
N SER A 126 -6.81 -32.06 -18.46
CA SER A 126 -7.01 -33.47 -18.69
C SER A 126 -8.50 -33.92 -18.54
N ILE A 127 -9.27 -33.18 -17.73
CA ILE A 127 -10.73 -33.39 -17.61
C ILE A 127 -11.55 -32.55 -18.59
N GLY A 128 -10.90 -31.93 -19.60
CA GLY A 128 -11.55 -31.20 -20.69
C GLY A 128 -11.79 -29.70 -20.42
N MET A 129 -11.24 -29.11 -19.37
CA MET A 129 -11.33 -27.68 -19.18
C MET A 129 -10.51 -26.92 -20.22
N THR A 130 -11.02 -25.77 -20.68
CA THR A 130 -10.23 -24.82 -21.46
C THR A 130 -9.21 -24.09 -20.57
N ASN A 131 -8.19 -23.48 -21.17
CA ASN A 131 -7.20 -22.69 -20.41
C ASN A 131 -7.84 -21.60 -19.54
N ASN A 132 -8.89 -20.94 -20.02
CA ASN A 132 -9.60 -19.92 -19.26
C ASN A 132 -10.39 -20.52 -18.09
N GLN A 133 -11.07 -21.65 -18.32
CA GLN A 133 -11.77 -22.36 -17.24
C GLN A 133 -10.79 -22.82 -16.16
N ALA A 134 -9.68 -23.44 -16.53
CA ALA A 134 -8.62 -23.84 -15.60
C ALA A 134 -8.08 -22.62 -14.81
N MET A 135 -7.88 -21.47 -15.48
CA MET A 135 -7.44 -20.25 -14.82
C MET A 135 -8.47 -19.77 -13.79
N PHE A 136 -9.75 -19.60 -14.18
CA PHE A 136 -10.76 -19.00 -13.31
C PHE A 136 -11.25 -19.93 -12.19
N TYR A 137 -11.40 -21.22 -12.46
CA TYR A 137 -11.99 -22.15 -11.50
C TYR A 137 -10.98 -22.91 -10.66
N VAL A 138 -9.72 -23.04 -11.11
CA VAL A 138 -8.70 -23.83 -10.40
C VAL A 138 -7.56 -22.95 -9.90
N ILE A 139 -6.95 -22.14 -10.79
CA ILE A 139 -5.74 -21.40 -10.46
C ILE A 139 -6.05 -20.17 -9.62
N LEU A 140 -6.96 -19.30 -10.06
CA LEU A 140 -7.24 -18.03 -9.37
C LEU A 140 -7.73 -18.19 -7.92
N PRO A 141 -8.61 -19.15 -7.57
CA PRO A 141 -9.02 -19.35 -6.18
C PRO A 141 -7.83 -19.72 -5.26
N GLN A 142 -6.91 -20.54 -5.75
CA GLN A 142 -5.69 -20.91 -5.01
C GLN A 142 -4.71 -19.75 -4.94
N ALA A 143 -4.47 -19.08 -6.07
CA ALA A 143 -3.61 -17.89 -6.13
C ALA A 143 -4.11 -16.77 -5.20
N PHE A 144 -5.43 -16.58 -5.10
CA PHE A 144 -6.01 -15.59 -4.19
C PHE A 144 -5.66 -15.89 -2.73
N LYS A 145 -5.74 -17.15 -2.29
CA LYS A 145 -5.31 -17.54 -0.95
C LYS A 145 -3.84 -17.22 -0.71
N ASN A 146 -2.97 -17.53 -1.69
CA ASN A 146 -1.53 -17.27 -1.61
C ASN A 146 -1.20 -15.76 -1.63
N ALA A 147 -2.06 -14.92 -2.23
CA ALA A 147 -1.85 -13.47 -2.33
C ALA A 147 -2.25 -12.70 -1.06
N ILE A 148 -3.16 -13.22 -0.24
CA ILE A 148 -3.75 -12.48 0.89
C ILE A 148 -2.68 -11.95 1.84
N SER A 149 -1.80 -12.80 2.34
CA SER A 149 -0.76 -12.42 3.30
C SER A 149 0.19 -11.35 2.73
N PRO A 150 0.77 -11.52 1.52
CA PRO A 150 1.60 -10.47 0.93
C PRO A 150 0.86 -9.17 0.62
N LEU A 151 -0.44 -9.22 0.27
CA LEU A 151 -1.25 -8.01 0.04
C LEU A 151 -1.49 -7.25 1.35
N PHE A 152 -1.78 -7.94 2.46
CA PHE A 152 -1.87 -7.30 3.77
C PHE A 152 -0.55 -6.69 4.21
N ASN A 153 0.58 -7.35 3.95
CA ASN A 153 1.90 -6.78 4.21
C ASN A 153 2.13 -5.47 3.43
N SER A 154 1.66 -5.41 2.18
CA SER A 154 1.70 -4.19 1.36
C SER A 154 0.79 -3.09 1.93
N LEU A 155 -0.39 -3.43 2.44
CA LEU A 155 -1.30 -2.48 3.10
C LEU A 155 -0.68 -1.92 4.40
N ILE A 156 -0.08 -2.77 5.24
CA ILE A 156 0.59 -2.36 6.48
C ILE A 156 1.81 -1.48 6.17
N ALA A 157 2.56 -1.79 5.11
CA ALA A 157 3.67 -0.95 4.66
C ALA A 157 3.15 0.43 4.22
N LEU A 158 2.08 0.47 3.43
CA LEU A 158 1.48 1.70 2.93
C LEU A 158 1.03 2.65 4.06
N VAL A 159 0.46 2.13 5.17
CA VAL A 159 0.14 2.97 6.35
C VAL A 159 1.35 3.75 6.84
N LYS A 160 2.53 3.13 6.84
CA LYS A 160 3.78 3.79 7.25
C LYS A 160 4.29 4.75 6.18
N ASP A 161 4.15 4.37 4.91
CA ASP A 161 4.60 5.17 3.77
C ASP A 161 3.78 6.46 3.61
N THR A 162 2.54 6.53 4.13
CA THR A 162 1.76 7.78 4.15
C THR A 162 2.47 8.91 4.88
N SER A 163 3.38 8.63 5.83
CA SER A 163 4.21 9.63 6.50
C SER A 163 5.08 10.45 5.53
N LEU A 164 5.42 9.89 4.36
CA LEU A 164 6.17 10.62 3.32
C LEU A 164 5.37 11.79 2.76
N ALA A 165 4.04 11.76 2.83
CA ALA A 165 3.18 12.84 2.36
C ALA A 165 3.32 14.14 3.19
N ALA A 166 3.88 14.06 4.40
CA ALA A 166 4.29 15.23 5.19
C ALA A 166 5.25 16.12 4.40
N ASN A 167 6.13 15.56 3.58
CA ASN A 167 7.12 16.30 2.79
C ASN A 167 6.50 17.14 1.65
N ILE A 168 5.23 16.92 1.34
CA ILE A 168 4.44 17.71 0.39
C ILE A 168 3.25 18.40 1.08
N THR A 169 3.38 18.68 2.37
CA THR A 169 2.42 19.43 3.19
C THR A 169 1.06 18.78 3.47
N VAL A 170 0.91 17.49 3.26
CA VAL A 170 -0.29 16.75 3.72
C VAL A 170 -0.25 16.65 5.24
N VAL A 171 -1.28 17.18 5.90
CA VAL A 171 -1.37 17.20 7.37
C VAL A 171 -1.90 15.85 7.86
N GLU A 172 -1.09 14.82 7.68
CA GLU A 172 -1.32 13.50 8.23
C GLU A 172 -0.68 13.37 9.63
N MET A 173 -0.71 12.19 10.21
CA MET A 173 -0.29 11.92 11.60
C MET A 173 1.16 12.36 11.90
N PHE A 174 2.11 12.06 11.01
CA PHE A 174 3.52 12.41 11.19
C PHE A 174 3.76 13.91 11.08
N MET A 175 3.09 14.59 10.12
CA MET A 175 3.13 16.04 9.99
C MET A 175 2.57 16.73 11.24
N ALA A 176 1.51 16.18 11.84
CA ALA A 176 0.95 16.71 13.09
C ALA A 176 2.00 16.62 14.22
N ALA A 177 2.67 15.49 14.36
CA ALA A 177 3.74 15.30 15.34
C ALA A 177 4.92 16.28 15.10
N GLN A 178 5.35 16.45 13.83
CA GLN A 178 6.41 17.41 13.49
C GLN A 178 6.07 18.84 13.89
N ARG A 179 4.82 19.29 13.67
CA ARG A 179 4.37 20.64 14.05
C ARG A 179 4.37 20.84 15.56
N ILE A 180 3.95 19.83 16.32
CA ILE A 180 3.98 19.92 17.80
C ILE A 180 5.43 19.90 18.27
N ALA A 181 6.28 19.04 17.71
CA ALA A 181 7.70 18.97 18.04
C ALA A 181 8.43 20.30 17.83
N ALA A 182 8.15 20.98 16.71
CA ALA A 182 8.71 22.29 16.41
C ALA A 182 8.29 23.37 17.43
N ASN A 183 7.06 23.29 17.97
CA ASN A 183 6.55 24.25 18.93
C ASN A 183 6.97 23.97 20.37
N THR A 184 7.21 22.71 20.72
CA THR A 184 7.53 22.30 22.11
C THR A 184 9.01 22.11 22.35
N TYR A 185 9.82 21.97 21.29
CA TYR A 185 11.24 21.62 21.30
C TYR A 185 11.54 20.26 21.95
N GLU A 186 10.57 19.31 21.87
CA GLU A 186 10.70 17.94 22.39
C GLU A 186 10.51 16.91 21.24
N PRO A 187 11.40 16.92 20.22
CA PRO A 187 11.20 16.08 19.01
C PRO A 187 11.32 14.59 19.29
N PHE A 188 12.21 14.18 20.20
CA PHE A 188 12.41 12.76 20.49
C PHE A 188 11.16 12.11 21.07
N GLU A 189 10.57 12.74 22.08
CA GLU A 189 9.40 12.25 22.79
C GLU A 189 8.19 12.19 21.85
N LEU A 190 7.99 13.20 21.03
CA LEU A 190 6.86 13.25 20.08
C LEU A 190 7.03 12.26 18.91
N TYR A 191 8.26 12.04 18.46
CA TYR A 191 8.50 10.99 17.46
C TYR A 191 8.35 9.58 18.03
N CYS A 192 8.67 9.37 19.31
CA CYS A 192 8.34 8.13 20.01
C CYS A 192 6.82 7.96 20.14
N GLU A 193 6.08 9.01 20.48
CA GLU A 193 4.63 8.97 20.59
C GLU A 193 3.95 8.62 19.26
N VAL A 194 4.32 9.30 18.18
CA VAL A 194 3.75 8.97 16.85
C VAL A 194 4.13 7.56 16.40
N ALA A 195 5.33 7.08 16.73
CA ALA A 195 5.72 5.70 16.45
C ALA A 195 4.83 4.69 17.18
N VAL A 196 4.45 4.97 18.43
CA VAL A 196 3.49 4.14 19.19
C VAL A 196 2.12 4.14 18.52
N ILE A 197 1.62 5.29 18.04
CA ILE A 197 0.34 5.38 17.34
C ILE A 197 0.38 4.59 16.02
N TYR A 198 1.47 4.69 15.22
CA TYR A 198 1.67 3.84 14.04
C TYR A 198 1.68 2.35 14.40
N LEU A 199 2.33 1.98 15.51
CA LEU A 199 2.37 0.59 15.99
C LEU A 199 0.96 0.08 16.31
N ILE A 200 0.10 0.90 16.92
CA ILE A 200 -1.30 0.55 17.20
C ILE A 200 -2.05 0.28 15.89
N PHE A 201 -1.94 1.16 14.89
CA PHE A 201 -2.60 0.98 13.59
C PHE A 201 -2.10 -0.27 12.85
N CYS A 202 -0.78 -0.46 12.79
CA CYS A 202 -0.18 -1.64 12.16
C CYS A 202 -0.56 -2.93 12.89
N THR A 203 -0.62 -2.90 14.23
CA THR A 203 -1.02 -4.07 15.03
C THR A 203 -2.47 -4.45 14.77
N ALA A 204 -3.39 -3.46 14.70
CA ALA A 204 -4.78 -3.71 14.36
C ALA A 204 -4.93 -4.36 12.96
N LEU A 205 -4.18 -3.88 11.97
CA LEU A 205 -4.15 -4.47 10.64
C LEU A 205 -3.54 -5.88 10.63
N THR A 206 -2.52 -6.14 11.45
CA THR A 206 -1.92 -7.48 11.58
C THR A 206 -2.90 -8.48 12.19
N TYR A 207 -3.71 -8.07 13.16
CA TYR A 207 -4.80 -8.91 13.68
C TYR A 207 -5.87 -9.19 12.63
N LEU A 208 -6.24 -8.17 11.84
CA LEU A 208 -7.18 -8.33 10.73
C LEU A 208 -6.63 -9.30 9.67
N GLN A 209 -5.34 -9.19 9.34
CA GLN A 209 -4.64 -10.11 8.45
C GLN A 209 -4.76 -11.55 8.93
N LYS A 210 -4.37 -11.82 10.18
CA LYS A 210 -4.46 -13.17 10.78
C LYS A 210 -5.87 -13.74 10.74
N TYR A 211 -6.86 -12.92 11.09
CA TYR A 211 -8.26 -13.34 11.01
C TYR A 211 -8.68 -13.73 9.58
N CYS A 212 -8.29 -12.96 8.58
CA CYS A 212 -8.58 -13.27 7.17
C CYS A 212 -7.88 -14.55 6.72
N GLU A 213 -6.61 -14.74 7.08
CA GLU A 213 -5.83 -15.95 6.77
C GLU A 213 -6.46 -17.22 7.36
N GLU A 214 -6.80 -17.18 8.65
CA GLU A 214 -7.45 -18.32 9.33
C GLU A 214 -8.80 -18.67 8.71
N ARG A 215 -9.60 -17.67 8.36
CA ARG A 215 -10.91 -17.87 7.75
C ARG A 215 -10.82 -18.49 6.35
N LEU A 216 -9.79 -18.15 5.58
CA LEU A 216 -9.53 -18.69 4.25
C LEU A 216 -8.94 -20.10 4.30
N SER A 217 -8.08 -20.37 5.30
CA SER A 217 -7.54 -21.71 5.53
C SER A 217 -8.60 -22.75 5.89
N ARG A 218 -9.62 -22.36 6.66
CA ARG A 218 -10.73 -23.26 7.06
C ARG A 218 -11.71 -23.61 5.92
N ARG A 219 -11.66 -22.89 4.81
CA ARG A 219 -12.57 -23.09 3.66
C ARG A 219 -11.94 -23.85 2.48
N GLY A 220 -10.78 -24.40 2.65
CA GLY A 220 -10.05 -25.18 1.67
C GLY A 220 -9.44 -26.40 2.23
#